data_86c494b33fb85d13421478d7aa6be377
#
_entry.id   86c494b33fb85d13421478d7aa6be377
#
_cell.length_a   1.000
_cell.length_b   1.000
_cell.length_c   1.000
_cell.angle_alpha   90.00
_cell.angle_beta   90.00
_cell.angle_gamma   90.00
#
_symmetry.space_group_name_H-M   'P 1'
#
loop_
_entity.id
_entity.type
_entity.pdbx_description
1 polymer ?
#
loop_
_entity_poly.entity_id
_entity_poly.type
_entity_poly.pdbx_seq_one_letter_code
_entity_poly.pdbx_strand_id
1 'polypeptide(L)'
;MAQAKTGDKVKVHYTGTLEDGSIFDTSEGFEERCDGDGGEGCGCGSQATGPMEFVIGQGNLIPKFEEAVIGLEVGQSIKVSIPADDAYGQRAEEMVAVLDRCEIPADINPEPGQQMEVILQDGSPMPVLVTEVTDKTITLDANHPLAGYDLNFEIRLVEIL
;
A
#
# COMPACT_ATOMS: atom_id res chain seq x y z
N MET A 1 -23.90 -20.39 13.08
CA MET A 1 -22.58 -19.91 12.68
C MET A 1 -22.69 -18.47 12.27
N ALA A 2 -21.87 -17.59 12.84
CA ALA A 2 -21.96 -16.17 12.62
C ALA A 2 -21.22 -15.79 11.33
N GLN A 3 -21.95 -15.21 10.41
CA GLN A 3 -21.40 -14.64 9.18
C GLN A 3 -21.31 -13.13 9.32
N ALA A 4 -20.25 -12.53 8.82
CA ALA A 4 -20.09 -11.11 8.79
C ALA A 4 -21.13 -10.43 7.91
N LYS A 5 -21.72 -9.36 8.42
CA LYS A 5 -22.78 -8.59 7.74
C LYS A 5 -22.42 -7.11 7.69
N THR A 6 -23.05 -6.41 6.77
CA THR A 6 -22.96 -4.94 6.72
C THR A 6 -23.39 -4.32 8.04
N GLY A 7 -22.51 -3.52 8.63
CA GLY A 7 -22.72 -2.88 9.92
C GLY A 7 -22.05 -3.60 11.10
N ASP A 8 -21.53 -4.80 10.87
CA ASP A 8 -20.81 -5.52 11.91
C ASP A 8 -19.36 -5.02 12.01
N LYS A 9 -18.87 -4.93 13.23
CA LYS A 9 -17.45 -4.67 13.48
C LYS A 9 -16.70 -6.00 13.48
N VAL A 10 -15.70 -6.09 12.64
CA VAL A 10 -14.94 -7.33 12.43
C VAL A 10 -13.45 -7.10 12.59
N LYS A 11 -12.75 -8.16 12.94
CA LYS A 11 -11.29 -8.22 12.91
C LYS A 11 -10.85 -9.15 11.79
N VAL A 12 -9.99 -8.64 10.92
CA VAL A 12 -9.47 -9.41 9.81
C VAL A 12 -7.95 -9.29 9.72
N HIS A 13 -7.31 -10.35 9.31
CA HIS A 13 -5.96 -10.30 8.78
C HIS A 13 -6.03 -10.18 7.26
N TYR A 14 -5.17 -9.36 6.71
CA TYR A 14 -5.07 -9.21 5.28
C TYR A 14 -3.61 -9.30 4.83
N THR A 15 -3.41 -9.80 3.64
CA THR A 15 -2.12 -9.79 2.96
C THR A 15 -2.34 -9.30 1.54
N GLY A 16 -1.73 -8.19 1.20
CA GLY A 16 -1.78 -7.62 -0.15
C GLY A 16 -0.58 -8.07 -0.97
N THR A 17 -0.84 -8.64 -2.12
CA THR A 17 0.18 -9.06 -3.08
C THR A 17 -0.05 -8.41 -4.44
N LEU A 18 1.03 -8.22 -5.18
CA LEU A 18 0.98 -7.78 -6.57
C LEU A 18 0.80 -8.98 -7.51
N GLU A 19 0.57 -8.72 -8.79
CA GLU A 19 0.45 -9.76 -9.82
C GLU A 19 1.69 -10.67 -9.91
N ASP A 20 2.85 -10.12 -9.60
CA ASP A 20 4.13 -10.87 -9.59
C ASP A 20 4.32 -11.75 -8.35
N GLY A 21 3.38 -11.70 -7.40
CA GLY A 21 3.44 -12.43 -6.14
C GLY A 21 4.19 -11.71 -5.01
N SER A 22 4.67 -10.52 -5.27
CA SER A 22 5.34 -9.71 -4.24
C SER A 22 4.34 -9.19 -3.22
N ILE A 23 4.65 -9.33 -1.93
CA ILE A 23 3.83 -8.78 -0.85
C ILE A 23 4.19 -7.30 -0.69
N PHE A 24 3.21 -6.41 -0.82
CA PHE A 24 3.39 -4.97 -0.62
C PHE A 24 2.86 -4.50 0.73
N ASP A 25 1.92 -5.22 1.31
CA ASP A 25 1.34 -4.90 2.61
C ASP A 25 0.80 -6.17 3.27
N THR A 26 0.88 -6.25 4.60
CA THR A 26 0.31 -7.34 5.37
C THR A 26 0.03 -6.91 6.80
N SER A 27 -1.08 -7.36 7.35
CA SER A 27 -1.40 -7.20 8.77
C SER A 27 -0.83 -8.32 9.61
N GLU A 28 -0.52 -9.47 9.00
CA GLU A 28 0.22 -10.53 9.66
C GLU A 28 1.68 -10.12 9.67
N GLY A 29 2.19 -9.74 10.84
CA GLY A 29 3.61 -9.44 10.98
C GLY A 29 4.43 -10.62 10.47
N PHE A 30 5.42 -10.33 9.64
CA PHE A 30 6.46 -11.30 9.33
C PHE A 30 7.04 -11.74 10.68
N GLU A 31 6.68 -12.90 11.13
CA GLU A 31 7.51 -13.59 12.11
C GLU A 31 8.80 -14.00 11.41
N GLU A 32 9.67 -13.04 11.18
CA GLU A 32 11.07 -13.39 11.04
C GLU A 32 11.45 -14.04 12.36
N ARG A 33 11.53 -15.35 12.33
CA ARG A 33 12.17 -16.10 13.39
C ARG A 33 13.58 -15.55 13.50
N CYS A 34 13.74 -14.59 14.38
CA CYS A 34 15.05 -14.28 14.91
C CYS A 34 15.44 -15.47 15.81
N ASP A 35 15.88 -16.56 15.22
CA ASP A 35 16.66 -17.54 15.91
C ASP A 35 18.04 -16.92 16.17
N GLY A 36 18.11 -16.11 17.19
CA GLY A 36 19.33 -15.41 17.59
C GLY A 36 19.26 -15.07 19.06
N ASP A 37 19.84 -15.95 19.85
CA ASP A 37 20.20 -15.79 21.23
C ASP A 37 20.63 -14.36 21.60
N GLY A 38 19.88 -13.75 22.53
CA GLY A 38 20.35 -12.72 23.44
C GLY A 38 20.81 -11.38 22.82
N GLY A 39 19.97 -10.35 22.86
CA GLY A 39 20.38 -9.00 22.56
C GLY A 39 19.26 -7.99 22.71
N GLU A 40 19.31 -7.27 23.81
CA GLU A 40 18.43 -6.15 24.10
C GLU A 40 18.48 -5.08 23.00
N GLY A 41 17.31 -4.62 22.57
CA GLY A 41 17.17 -3.31 21.94
C GLY A 41 17.02 -3.27 20.43
N CYS A 42 16.08 -4.00 19.86
CA CYS A 42 15.53 -3.65 18.57
C CYS A 42 14.35 -2.70 18.76
N GLY A 43 14.64 -1.40 18.68
CA GLY A 43 13.60 -0.39 18.57
C GLY A 43 12.93 -0.51 17.20
N CYS A 44 12.14 -1.55 17.01
CA CYS A 44 11.25 -1.65 15.87
C CYS A 44 10.14 -0.65 16.09
N GLY A 45 10.08 0.36 15.23
CA GLY A 45 8.96 1.26 15.19
C GLY A 45 7.66 0.46 15.16
N SER A 46 6.78 0.77 16.07
CA SER A 46 5.51 0.10 16.28
C SER A 46 4.63 0.20 15.04
N GLN A 47 4.84 -0.67 14.10
CA GLN A 47 3.76 -1.05 13.21
C GLN A 47 2.93 -2.04 14.00
N ALA A 48 1.72 -1.66 14.32
CA ALA A 48 0.80 -2.52 15.05
C ALA A 48 0.58 -3.79 14.23
N THR A 49 1.37 -4.80 14.52
CA THR A 49 1.15 -6.14 14.01
C THR A 49 -0.07 -6.70 14.71
N GLY A 50 -1.16 -6.83 13.98
CA GLY A 50 -2.39 -7.35 14.55
C GLY A 50 -3.55 -7.29 13.58
N PRO A 51 -4.63 -7.97 13.87
CA PRO A 51 -5.80 -7.95 13.03
C PRO A 51 -6.38 -6.53 12.93
N MET A 52 -6.73 -6.14 11.73
CA MET A 52 -7.36 -4.85 11.47
C MET A 52 -8.82 -4.89 11.88
N GLU A 53 -9.23 -3.94 12.70
CA GLU A 53 -10.63 -3.76 13.08
C GLU A 53 -11.30 -2.71 12.19
N PHE A 54 -12.43 -3.05 11.62
CA PHE A 54 -13.24 -2.10 10.88
C PHE A 54 -14.71 -2.48 10.90
N VAL A 55 -15.56 -1.54 10.52
CA VAL A 55 -17.00 -1.75 10.40
C VAL A 55 -17.36 -1.87 8.92
N ILE A 56 -17.97 -2.98 8.57
CA ILE A 56 -18.37 -3.26 7.19
C ILE A 56 -19.44 -2.29 6.73
N GLY A 57 -19.24 -1.65 5.59
CA GLY A 57 -20.21 -0.74 5.00
C GLY A 57 -20.06 0.73 5.37
N GLN A 58 -19.04 1.10 6.13
CA GLN A 58 -18.71 2.51 6.41
C GLN A 58 -17.92 3.20 5.29
N GLY A 59 -17.42 2.45 4.32
CA GLY A 59 -16.65 3.00 3.22
C GLY A 59 -15.23 3.43 3.61
N ASN A 60 -14.72 2.93 4.72
CA ASN A 60 -13.36 3.21 5.17
C ASN A 60 -12.29 2.48 4.37
N LEU A 61 -12.68 1.43 3.69
CA LEU A 61 -11.83 0.58 2.88
C LEU A 61 -12.34 0.51 1.45
N ILE A 62 -11.59 -0.18 0.62
CA ILE A 62 -11.98 -0.45 -0.77
C ILE A 62 -13.27 -1.25 -0.77
N PRO A 63 -14.31 -0.83 -1.52
CA PRO A 63 -15.62 -1.51 -1.50
C PRO A 63 -15.54 -3.01 -1.76
N LYS A 64 -14.70 -3.43 -2.68
CA LYS A 64 -14.49 -4.85 -2.99
C LYS A 64 -13.89 -5.63 -1.82
N PHE A 65 -13.06 -4.97 -1.01
CA PHE A 65 -12.51 -5.56 0.20
C PHE A 65 -13.62 -5.80 1.24
N GLU A 66 -14.47 -4.83 1.43
CA GLU A 66 -15.61 -4.94 2.36
C GLU A 66 -16.61 -6.01 1.91
N GLU A 67 -16.94 -6.04 0.60
CA GLU A 67 -17.82 -7.07 0.03
C GLU A 67 -17.26 -8.49 0.22
N ALA A 68 -15.97 -8.65 0.11
CA ALA A 68 -15.34 -9.95 0.28
C ALA A 68 -15.43 -10.46 1.72
N VAL A 69 -15.45 -9.56 2.69
CA VAL A 69 -15.60 -9.92 4.11
C VAL A 69 -17.04 -10.27 4.44
N ILE A 70 -18.02 -9.71 3.70
CA ILE A 70 -19.42 -10.02 3.91
C ILE A 70 -19.71 -11.50 3.57
N GLY A 71 -20.30 -12.21 4.50
CA GLY A 71 -20.62 -13.63 4.35
C GLY A 71 -19.50 -14.58 4.76
N LEU A 72 -18.34 -14.06 5.16
CA LEU A 72 -17.29 -14.91 5.74
C LEU A 72 -17.64 -15.35 7.15
N GLU A 73 -17.18 -16.53 7.47
CA GLU A 73 -17.26 -17.08 8.83
C GLU A 73 -15.92 -16.89 9.54
N VAL A 74 -15.96 -16.84 10.87
CA VAL A 74 -14.76 -16.75 11.69
C VAL A 74 -13.80 -17.89 11.38
N GLY A 75 -12.58 -17.56 11.02
CA GLY A 75 -11.54 -18.49 10.60
C GLY A 75 -11.49 -18.80 9.12
N GLN A 76 -12.42 -18.25 8.33
CA GLN A 76 -12.43 -18.42 6.89
C GLN A 76 -11.57 -17.36 6.20
N SER A 77 -10.90 -17.74 5.12
CA SER A 77 -10.13 -16.84 4.30
C SER A 77 -10.65 -16.79 2.86
N ILE A 78 -10.52 -15.63 2.24
CA ILE A 78 -10.88 -15.42 0.84
C ILE A 78 -9.79 -14.62 0.15
N LYS A 79 -9.61 -14.89 -1.14
CA LYS A 79 -8.72 -14.11 -2.01
C LYS A 79 -9.56 -13.24 -2.93
N VAL A 80 -9.24 -11.96 -2.95
CA VAL A 80 -9.90 -10.96 -3.78
C VAL A 80 -8.89 -10.30 -4.67
N SER A 81 -9.17 -10.30 -5.96
CA SER A 81 -8.40 -9.51 -6.92
C SER A 81 -9.10 -8.18 -7.14
N ILE A 82 -8.39 -7.11 -6.88
CA ILE A 82 -8.88 -5.75 -7.06
C ILE A 82 -8.13 -5.14 -8.23
N PRO A 83 -8.81 -4.83 -9.34
CA PRO A 83 -8.16 -4.19 -10.47
C PRO A 83 -7.68 -2.78 -10.09
N ALA A 84 -6.68 -2.29 -10.81
CA ALA A 84 -6.10 -0.98 -10.57
C ALA A 84 -7.14 0.14 -10.53
N ASP A 85 -8.17 0.07 -11.35
CA ASP A 85 -9.25 1.07 -11.39
C ASP A 85 -10.01 1.21 -10.06
N ASP A 86 -10.17 0.11 -9.34
CA ASP A 86 -10.87 0.07 -8.05
C ASP A 86 -9.89 0.18 -6.85
N ALA A 87 -8.61 0.04 -7.09
CA ALA A 87 -7.56 0.16 -6.07
C ALA A 87 -7.00 1.60 -6.04
N TYR A 88 -5.76 1.78 -6.48
CA TYR A 88 -5.12 3.11 -6.50
C TYR A 88 -5.33 3.86 -7.81
N GLY A 89 -6.13 3.36 -8.71
CA GLY A 89 -6.36 3.90 -10.03
C GLY A 89 -5.28 3.51 -11.03
N GLN A 90 -5.53 3.82 -12.29
CA GLN A 90 -4.54 3.61 -13.34
C GLN A 90 -3.45 4.67 -13.27
N ARG A 91 -2.28 4.32 -13.79
CA ARG A 91 -1.21 5.27 -13.96
C ARG A 91 -1.63 6.36 -14.95
N ALA A 92 -1.67 7.60 -14.48
CA ALA A 92 -1.99 8.75 -15.31
C ALA A 92 -0.72 9.36 -15.88
N GLU A 93 -0.62 9.47 -17.20
CA GLU A 93 0.50 10.16 -17.85
C GLU A 93 0.55 11.65 -17.50
N GLU A 94 -0.58 12.23 -17.13
CA GLU A 94 -0.69 13.62 -16.67
C GLU A 94 0.06 13.88 -15.36
N MET A 95 0.29 12.84 -14.57
CA MET A 95 1.04 12.90 -13.32
C MET A 95 2.55 12.72 -13.54
N VAL A 96 2.97 12.50 -14.76
CA VAL A 96 4.38 12.43 -15.13
C VAL A 96 4.83 13.82 -15.55
N ALA A 97 5.82 14.37 -14.86
CA ALA A 97 6.40 15.67 -15.17
C ALA A 97 7.84 15.53 -15.65
N VAL A 98 8.18 16.29 -16.66
CA VAL A 98 9.56 16.41 -17.13
C VAL A 98 10.07 17.79 -16.69
N LEU A 99 11.08 17.78 -15.83
CA LEU A 99 11.72 19.01 -15.34
C LEU A 99 13.12 19.16 -15.94
N ASP A 100 13.51 20.41 -16.17
CA ASP A 100 14.88 20.70 -16.53
C ASP A 100 15.81 20.50 -15.34
N ARG A 101 16.96 19.91 -15.58
CA ARG A 101 17.95 19.67 -14.54
C ARG A 101 18.40 20.95 -13.84
N CYS A 102 18.24 22.09 -14.50
CA CYS A 102 18.53 23.41 -13.94
C CYS A 102 17.56 23.83 -12.83
N GLU A 103 16.36 23.25 -12.79
CA GLU A 103 15.35 23.53 -11.77
C GLU A 103 15.58 22.73 -10.49
N ILE A 104 16.41 21.71 -10.58
CA ILE A 104 16.76 20.87 -9.43
C ILE A 104 18.08 21.38 -8.84
N PRO A 105 18.15 21.57 -7.52
CA PRO A 105 19.38 21.99 -6.85
C PRO A 105 20.54 21.06 -7.21
N ALA A 106 21.70 21.64 -7.45
CA ALA A 106 22.93 20.93 -7.83
C ALA A 106 23.38 19.92 -6.76
N ASP A 107 22.92 20.07 -5.53
CA ASP A 107 23.23 19.18 -4.41
C ASP A 107 22.48 17.85 -4.49
N ILE A 108 21.45 17.77 -5.32
CA ILE A 108 20.63 16.58 -5.50
C ILE A 108 21.03 15.90 -6.80
N ASN A 109 21.52 14.67 -6.68
CA ASN A 109 21.76 13.81 -7.83
C ASN A 109 20.63 12.76 -7.89
N PRO A 110 19.56 13.02 -8.65
CA PRO A 110 18.50 12.04 -8.81
C PRO A 110 19.00 10.86 -9.64
N GLU A 111 18.66 9.67 -9.18
CA GLU A 111 18.93 8.43 -9.89
C GLU A 111 17.63 7.77 -10.34
N PRO A 112 17.63 7.07 -11.49
CA PRO A 112 16.45 6.32 -11.92
C PRO A 112 16.03 5.30 -10.86
N GLY A 113 14.75 5.32 -10.49
CA GLY A 113 14.20 4.47 -9.43
C GLY A 113 14.27 5.07 -8.04
N GLN A 114 14.83 6.27 -7.88
CA GLN A 114 14.88 6.97 -6.61
C GLN A 114 13.54 7.69 -6.34
N GLN A 115 13.08 7.60 -5.12
CA GLN A 115 11.94 8.39 -4.66
C GLN A 115 12.42 9.74 -4.14
N MET A 116 11.80 10.80 -4.62
CA MET A 116 12.10 12.17 -4.23
C MET A 116 10.82 12.86 -3.74
N GLU A 117 11.02 13.96 -3.05
CA GLU A 117 9.93 14.83 -2.63
C GLU A 117 10.09 16.19 -3.30
N VAL A 118 9.09 16.61 -4.03
CA VAL A 118 9.05 17.92 -4.64
C VAL A 118 8.06 18.81 -3.91
N ILE A 119 8.40 20.08 -3.77
CA ILE A 119 7.51 21.05 -3.16
C ILE A 119 6.75 21.77 -4.28
N LEU A 120 5.44 21.67 -4.23
CA LEU A 120 4.56 22.35 -5.17
C LEU A 120 4.52 23.86 -4.91
N GLN A 121 3.97 24.60 -5.84
CA GLN A 121 3.84 26.07 -5.72
C GLN A 121 3.00 26.51 -4.53
N ASP A 122 2.12 25.65 -4.05
CA ASP A 122 1.31 25.88 -2.85
C ASP A 122 2.05 25.56 -1.54
N GLY A 123 3.29 25.08 -1.62
CA GLY A 123 4.11 24.70 -0.47
C GLY A 123 3.90 23.27 0.04
N SER A 124 3.07 22.48 -0.64
CA SER A 124 2.81 21.10 -0.25
C SER A 124 3.91 20.16 -0.75
N PRO A 125 4.45 19.30 0.10
CA PRO A 125 5.38 18.26 -0.34
C PRO A 125 4.63 17.15 -1.09
N MET A 126 5.15 16.74 -2.23
CA MET A 126 4.60 15.67 -3.06
C MET A 126 5.67 14.62 -3.34
N PRO A 127 5.46 13.38 -2.92
CA PRO A 127 6.39 12.32 -3.24
C PRO A 127 6.30 11.96 -4.72
N VAL A 128 7.44 11.87 -5.37
CA VAL A 128 7.57 11.51 -6.79
C VAL A 128 8.65 10.46 -6.97
N LEU A 129 8.51 9.64 -7.98
CA LEU A 129 9.48 8.65 -8.37
C LEU A 129 10.24 9.12 -9.60
N VAL A 130 11.56 9.07 -9.56
CA VAL A 130 12.40 9.36 -10.71
C VAL A 130 12.38 8.16 -11.64
N THR A 131 11.84 8.33 -12.83
CA THR A 131 11.74 7.25 -13.83
C THR A 131 12.87 7.28 -14.83
N GLU A 132 13.28 8.48 -15.23
CA GLU A 132 14.37 8.67 -16.18
C GLU A 132 15.20 9.90 -15.83
N VAL A 133 16.50 9.80 -15.99
CA VAL A 133 17.44 10.91 -15.82
C VAL A 133 18.27 11.05 -17.08
N THR A 134 18.22 12.25 -17.66
CA THR A 134 19.08 12.62 -18.79
C THR A 134 20.04 13.72 -18.38
N ASP A 135 20.98 14.06 -19.25
CA ASP A 135 21.93 15.16 -18.99
C ASP A 135 21.26 16.54 -18.83
N LYS A 136 20.09 16.67 -19.37
CA LYS A 136 19.38 17.97 -19.43
C LYS A 136 18.03 17.98 -18.72
N THR A 137 17.38 16.83 -18.64
CA THR A 137 16.02 16.72 -18.09
C THR A 137 15.89 15.53 -17.17
N ILE A 138 14.92 15.60 -16.27
CA ILE A 138 14.58 14.52 -15.36
C ILE A 138 13.09 14.28 -15.45
N THR A 139 12.71 13.02 -15.64
CA THR A 139 11.32 12.61 -15.67
C THR A 139 10.90 12.13 -14.29
N LEU A 140 9.91 12.78 -13.73
CA LEU A 140 9.34 12.47 -12.42
C LEU A 140 7.93 11.93 -12.59
N ASP A 141 7.63 10.86 -11.88
CA ASP A 141 6.31 10.23 -11.84
C ASP A 141 5.67 10.46 -10.47
N ALA A 142 4.60 11.24 -10.45
CA ALA A 142 3.84 11.53 -9.24
C ALA A 142 2.72 10.52 -8.98
N ASN A 143 2.58 9.49 -9.80
CA ASN A 143 1.63 8.41 -9.56
C ASN A 143 2.01 7.61 -8.32
N HIS A 144 0.99 7.03 -7.67
CA HIS A 144 1.24 6.11 -6.59
C HIS A 144 2.07 4.92 -7.09
N PRO A 145 3.05 4.41 -6.29
CA PRO A 145 3.87 3.26 -6.71
C PRO A 145 3.07 2.02 -7.09
N LEU A 146 1.87 1.87 -6.55
CA LEU A 146 0.96 0.76 -6.83
C LEU A 146 -0.08 1.09 -7.90
N ALA A 147 -0.09 2.31 -8.43
CA ALA A 147 -1.02 2.71 -9.49
C ALA A 147 -0.72 1.94 -10.78
N GLY A 148 -1.77 1.49 -11.45
CA GLY A 148 -1.66 0.69 -12.68
C GLY A 148 -1.41 -0.80 -12.46
N TYR A 149 -1.32 -1.24 -11.21
CA TYR A 149 -1.17 -2.65 -10.86
C TYR A 149 -2.46 -3.19 -10.25
N ASP A 150 -2.83 -4.39 -10.68
CA ASP A 150 -3.90 -5.12 -10.02
C ASP A 150 -3.40 -5.66 -8.69
N LEU A 151 -4.21 -5.53 -7.66
CA LEU A 151 -3.87 -5.95 -6.31
C LEU A 151 -4.62 -7.22 -5.95
N ASN A 152 -3.94 -8.14 -5.30
CA ASN A 152 -4.54 -9.35 -4.77
C ASN A 152 -4.50 -9.28 -3.25
N PHE A 153 -5.66 -9.34 -2.62
CA PHE A 153 -5.77 -9.37 -1.17
C PHE A 153 -6.24 -10.76 -0.72
N GLU A 154 -5.49 -11.33 0.19
CA GLU A 154 -5.96 -12.48 0.96
C GLU A 154 -6.48 -11.96 2.30
N ILE A 155 -7.75 -12.17 2.55
CA ILE A 155 -8.44 -11.67 3.74
C ILE A 155 -8.87 -12.87 4.57
N ARG A 156 -8.52 -12.85 5.85
CA ARG A 156 -8.92 -13.87 6.81
C ARG A 156 -9.72 -13.24 7.94
N LEU A 157 -10.94 -13.68 8.10
CA LEU A 157 -11.78 -13.23 9.21
C LEU A 157 -11.34 -13.88 10.51
N VAL A 158 -10.95 -13.07 11.47
CA VAL A 158 -10.48 -13.53 12.78
C VAL A 158 -11.62 -13.57 13.79
N GLU A 159 -12.37 -12.49 13.87
CA GLU A 159 -13.44 -12.33 14.86
C GLU A 159 -14.52 -11.38 14.36
N ILE A 160 -15.74 -11.60 14.78
CA ILE A 160 -16.88 -10.69 14.62
C ILE A 160 -17.22 -10.14 16.00
N LEU A 161 -17.17 -8.83 16.13
CA LEU A 161 -17.40 -8.13 17.39
C LEU A 161 -18.86 -7.76 17.63
#